data_1d891a60207c3f0210eb5b135700d281
#
_entry.id   1d891a60207c3f0210eb5b135700d281
#
_cell.length_a   1.000
_cell.length_b   1.000
_cell.length_c   1.000
_cell.angle_alpha   90.00
_cell.angle_beta   90.00
_cell.angle_gamma   90.00
#
_symmetry.space_group_name_H-M   'P 1'
#
loop_
_entity.id
_entity.type
_entity.pdbx_description
1 polymer ?
#
loop_
_entity_poly.entity_id
_entity_poly.type
_entity_poly.pdbx_seq_one_letter_code
_entity_poly.pdbx_strand_id
1 'polypeptide(L)'
;MKKSPKIVLLILLTFFVISFISNIIGPIIPDLITSFHLNLTLVSLLPFAFFIAYGIMSIPAGILLEVYKEKKVMMFAFGLASLGSLLIVISPHYLTAILSLFFIGSGMSMLQVVINPLLRTSGGEENYANYSVLAQLIFGFASFLSPLVYQVFIAKKSFFDGLVPSEYPWISLYLLFILISLLMVAISFFSTFPDVELDENEKPGPLAVHWILFKNKYVILYFTAMFCYVGTEQGIATWLSQFLSTYHQVDPQTDGADSIAYFWGLMTAGGIVGLGLLKFLDSRLVLSAFTFLAMICLGLGLWGDVGMALVAFPLVGFFASVIYPIIFSLALNSVKEHHGSFSGILVTGIVGGAIFPFIIGGIGDLVGLKIGMSVLFISLAFIFSMGFWAKPIVNNKRVKLFQA
;
A
#
# COMPACT_ATOMS: atom_id res chain seq x y z
N MET A 1 -29.00 5.10 -12.05
CA MET A 1 -28.43 5.24 -10.67
C MET A 1 -28.18 6.72 -10.38
N LYS A 2 -28.53 7.22 -9.18
CA LYS A 2 -28.30 8.64 -8.82
C LYS A 2 -26.82 8.84 -8.48
N LYS A 3 -26.10 9.60 -9.29
CA LYS A 3 -24.72 10.04 -9.00
C LYS A 3 -24.72 10.83 -7.68
N SER A 4 -23.76 10.55 -6.81
CA SER A 4 -23.61 11.22 -5.51
C SER A 4 -22.20 11.83 -5.35
N PRO A 5 -21.99 13.09 -5.79
CA PRO A 5 -20.70 13.75 -5.68
C PRO A 5 -20.15 13.79 -4.23
N LYS A 6 -21.06 13.89 -3.24
CA LYS A 6 -20.69 13.88 -1.82
C LYS A 6 -20.08 12.53 -1.40
N ILE A 7 -20.64 11.43 -1.89
CA ILE A 7 -20.08 10.09 -1.61
C ILE A 7 -18.76 9.89 -2.36
N VAL A 8 -18.65 10.35 -3.61
CA VAL A 8 -17.38 10.33 -4.33
C VAL A 8 -16.29 11.08 -3.53
N LEU A 9 -16.59 12.27 -3.01
CA LEU A 9 -15.65 13.01 -2.17
C LEU A 9 -15.27 12.23 -0.90
N LEU A 10 -16.25 11.62 -0.22
CA LEU A 10 -15.99 10.78 0.96
C LEU A 10 -15.06 9.61 0.63
N ILE A 11 -15.26 8.97 -0.52
CA ILE A 11 -14.40 7.86 -0.98
C ILE A 11 -12.98 8.36 -1.26
N LEU A 12 -12.83 9.49 -1.95
CA LEU A 12 -11.52 10.09 -2.23
C LEU A 12 -10.78 10.48 -0.94
N LEU A 13 -11.50 11.03 0.05
CA LEU A 13 -10.95 11.26 1.40
C LEU A 13 -10.57 9.94 2.09
N THR A 14 -11.34 8.87 1.89
CA THR A 14 -11.01 7.55 2.43
C THR A 14 -9.73 6.99 1.80
N PHE A 15 -9.54 7.13 0.49
CA PHE A 15 -8.27 6.78 -0.18
C PHE A 15 -7.10 7.55 0.41
N PHE A 16 -7.29 8.86 0.65
CA PHE A 16 -6.28 9.69 1.31
C PHE A 16 -5.94 9.16 2.70
N VAL A 17 -6.93 8.89 3.53
CA VAL A 17 -6.73 8.43 4.93
C VAL A 17 -6.06 7.06 4.97
N ILE A 18 -6.49 6.10 4.13
CA ILE A 18 -5.86 4.78 4.05
C ILE A 18 -4.37 4.93 3.75
N SER A 19 -4.04 5.68 2.71
CA SER A 19 -2.67 5.89 2.27
C SER A 19 -1.83 6.62 3.32
N PHE A 20 -2.37 7.70 3.87
CA PHE A 20 -1.69 8.52 4.86
C PHE A 20 -1.30 7.72 6.12
N ILE A 21 -2.25 6.94 6.66
CA ILE A 21 -2.02 6.12 7.87
C ILE A 21 -1.10 4.93 7.57
N SER A 22 -1.24 4.28 6.42
CA SER A 22 -0.43 3.10 6.07
C SER A 22 1.04 3.45 5.86
N ASN A 23 1.33 4.58 5.23
CA ASN A 23 2.67 4.94 4.80
C ASN A 23 3.49 5.74 5.84
N ILE A 24 2.92 6.00 7.02
CA ILE A 24 3.66 6.55 8.16
C ILE A 24 4.55 5.51 8.85
N ILE A 25 4.30 4.22 8.64
CA ILE A 25 5.01 3.14 9.33
C ILE A 25 6.52 3.19 9.04
N GLY A 26 6.89 3.40 7.77
CA GLY A 26 8.30 3.45 7.37
C GLY A 26 9.12 4.53 8.11
N PRO A 27 8.70 5.80 8.09
CA PRO A 27 9.37 6.87 8.83
C PRO A 27 9.50 6.63 10.33
N ILE A 28 8.54 5.98 10.98
CA ILE A 28 8.54 5.74 12.44
C ILE A 28 9.46 4.58 12.84
N ILE A 29 9.89 3.71 11.94
CA ILE A 29 10.71 2.52 12.27
C ILE A 29 11.93 2.85 13.13
N PRO A 30 12.78 3.86 12.81
CA PRO A 30 13.93 4.20 13.65
C PRO A 30 13.56 4.62 15.07
N ASP A 31 12.44 5.36 15.23
CA ASP A 31 11.95 5.76 16.55
C ASP A 31 11.47 4.57 17.38
N LEU A 32 10.79 3.61 16.73
CA LEU A 32 10.32 2.39 17.41
C LEU A 32 11.48 1.49 17.85
N ILE A 33 12.54 1.39 17.03
CA ILE A 33 13.78 0.70 17.41
C ILE A 33 14.36 1.33 18.67
N THR A 34 14.51 2.65 18.69
CA THR A 34 15.09 3.39 19.79
C THR A 34 14.20 3.35 21.04
N SER A 35 12.89 3.59 20.87
CA SER A 35 11.94 3.69 21.98
C SER A 35 11.73 2.37 22.72
N PHE A 36 11.75 1.26 22.00
CA PHE A 36 11.49 -0.07 22.58
C PHE A 36 12.73 -0.95 22.62
N HIS A 37 13.93 -0.43 22.28
CA HIS A 37 15.21 -1.17 22.22
C HIS A 37 15.11 -2.46 21.40
N LEU A 38 14.52 -2.37 20.20
CA LEU A 38 14.23 -3.51 19.34
C LEU A 38 15.42 -3.81 18.41
N ASN A 39 15.58 -5.09 18.07
CA ASN A 39 16.35 -5.50 16.91
C ASN A 39 15.49 -5.40 15.62
N LEU A 40 16.10 -5.62 14.46
CA LEU A 40 15.43 -5.46 13.17
C LEU A 40 14.29 -6.49 12.99
N THR A 41 14.46 -7.70 13.50
CA THR A 41 13.42 -8.74 13.47
C THR A 41 12.19 -8.33 14.29
N LEU A 42 12.40 -7.85 15.50
CA LEU A 42 11.28 -7.46 16.37
C LEU A 42 10.54 -6.23 15.84
N VAL A 43 11.27 -5.21 15.35
CA VAL A 43 10.60 -4.03 14.81
C VAL A 43 9.81 -4.36 13.54
N SER A 44 10.26 -5.32 12.72
CA SER A 44 9.54 -5.73 11.51
C SER A 44 8.22 -6.46 11.78
N LEU A 45 7.99 -6.96 13.02
CA LEU A 45 6.69 -7.48 13.42
C LEU A 45 5.60 -6.39 13.49
N LEU A 46 5.98 -5.12 13.55
CA LEU A 46 5.03 -4.01 13.54
C LEU A 46 4.38 -3.81 12.15
N PRO A 47 5.12 -3.59 11.05
CA PRO A 47 4.53 -3.60 9.72
C PRO A 47 3.93 -4.97 9.37
N PHE A 48 4.51 -6.08 9.85
CA PHE A 48 3.91 -7.40 9.70
C PHE A 48 2.49 -7.45 10.26
N ALA A 49 2.27 -6.99 11.50
CA ALA A 49 0.94 -6.96 12.12
C ALA A 49 -0.06 -6.14 11.33
N PHE A 50 0.38 -5.00 10.77
CA PHE A 50 -0.47 -4.14 9.93
C PHE A 50 -0.87 -4.84 8.63
N PHE A 51 0.10 -5.37 7.86
CA PHE A 51 -0.18 -5.93 6.54
C PHE A 51 -0.78 -7.34 6.58
N ILE A 52 -0.49 -8.16 7.62
CA ILE A 52 -1.14 -9.48 7.78
C ILE A 52 -2.64 -9.32 8.03
N ALA A 53 -3.06 -8.20 8.64
CA ALA A 53 -4.46 -7.88 8.84
C ALA A 53 -5.22 -7.76 7.49
N TYR A 54 -4.57 -7.33 6.41
CA TYR A 54 -5.19 -7.34 5.06
C TYR A 54 -5.51 -8.76 4.60
N GLY A 55 -4.60 -9.71 4.80
CA GLY A 55 -4.84 -11.10 4.45
C GLY A 55 -5.96 -11.75 5.27
N ILE A 56 -6.05 -11.40 6.56
CA ILE A 56 -7.04 -11.97 7.47
C ILE A 56 -8.41 -11.31 7.28
N MET A 57 -8.47 -9.97 7.14
CA MET A 57 -9.70 -9.21 7.20
C MET A 57 -10.37 -8.97 5.85
N SER A 58 -9.68 -9.13 4.72
CA SER A 58 -10.27 -8.85 3.39
C SER A 58 -11.50 -9.70 3.09
N ILE A 59 -11.46 -11.01 3.38
CA ILE A 59 -12.59 -11.92 3.16
C ILE A 59 -13.71 -11.66 4.18
N PRO A 60 -13.47 -11.61 5.49
CA PRO A 60 -14.47 -11.20 6.47
C PRO A 60 -15.13 -9.84 6.17
N ALA A 61 -14.34 -8.87 5.70
CA ALA A 61 -14.86 -7.56 5.31
C ALA A 61 -15.87 -7.63 4.16
N GLY A 62 -15.61 -8.48 3.16
CA GLY A 62 -16.56 -8.74 2.07
C GLY A 62 -17.89 -9.31 2.58
N ILE A 63 -17.83 -10.29 3.47
CA ILE A 63 -19.03 -10.88 4.10
C ILE A 63 -19.78 -9.83 4.95
N LEU A 64 -19.05 -9.04 5.75
CA LEU A 64 -19.67 -7.96 6.53
C LEU A 64 -20.33 -6.92 5.64
N LEU A 65 -19.75 -6.63 4.47
CA LEU A 65 -20.30 -5.69 3.50
C LEU A 65 -21.64 -6.16 2.93
N GLU A 66 -21.78 -7.44 2.62
CA GLU A 66 -23.04 -8.03 2.14
C GLU A 66 -24.14 -7.95 3.22
N VAL A 67 -23.80 -8.18 4.48
CA VAL A 67 -24.75 -8.23 5.60
C VAL A 67 -25.12 -6.82 6.11
N TYR A 68 -24.11 -5.96 6.33
CA TYR A 68 -24.30 -4.68 7.04
C TYR A 68 -24.29 -3.44 6.15
N LYS A 69 -23.98 -3.60 4.85
CA LYS A 69 -23.87 -2.53 3.87
C LYS A 69 -22.68 -1.57 4.14
N GLU A 70 -22.36 -0.76 3.15
CA GLU A 70 -21.15 0.06 3.04
C GLU A 70 -21.01 1.04 4.22
N LYS A 71 -22.08 1.73 4.58
CA LYS A 71 -22.08 2.75 5.64
C LYS A 71 -21.63 2.19 6.99
N LYS A 72 -22.25 1.08 7.41
CA LYS A 72 -21.93 0.49 8.72
C LYS A 72 -20.53 -0.09 8.76
N VAL A 73 -20.12 -0.77 7.66
CA VAL A 73 -18.78 -1.35 7.57
C VAL A 73 -17.70 -0.26 7.56
N MET A 74 -17.93 0.84 6.84
CA MET A 74 -17.00 1.99 6.83
C MET A 74 -16.86 2.64 8.20
N MET A 75 -17.97 2.87 8.91
CA MET A 75 -17.94 3.43 10.28
C MET A 75 -17.24 2.49 11.25
N PHE A 76 -17.51 1.19 11.18
CA PHE A 76 -16.84 0.19 12.01
C PHE A 76 -15.33 0.14 11.72
N ALA A 77 -14.92 0.20 10.46
CA ALA A 77 -13.53 0.18 10.06
C ALA A 77 -12.75 1.40 10.57
N PHE A 78 -13.30 2.61 10.45
CA PHE A 78 -12.69 3.81 11.05
C PHE A 78 -12.71 3.77 12.57
N GLY A 79 -13.77 3.24 13.19
CA GLY A 79 -13.84 3.00 14.63
C GLY A 79 -12.73 2.05 15.11
N LEU A 80 -12.46 0.99 14.36
CA LEU A 80 -11.40 0.03 14.65
C LEU A 80 -10.01 0.66 14.53
N ALA A 81 -9.79 1.50 13.52
CA ALA A 81 -8.54 2.27 13.37
C ALA A 81 -8.35 3.27 14.52
N SER A 82 -9.42 3.94 14.94
CA SER A 82 -9.40 4.85 16.11
C SER A 82 -9.07 4.09 17.40
N LEU A 83 -9.71 2.92 17.61
CA LEU A 83 -9.43 2.06 18.76
C LEU A 83 -7.98 1.58 18.79
N GLY A 84 -7.46 1.11 17.63
CA GLY A 84 -6.07 0.71 17.51
C GLY A 84 -5.12 1.86 17.88
N SER A 85 -5.39 3.07 17.34
CA SER A 85 -4.59 4.25 17.66
C SER A 85 -4.68 4.64 19.14
N LEU A 86 -5.85 4.50 19.76
CA LEU A 86 -6.05 4.80 21.19
C LEU A 86 -5.27 3.83 22.09
N LEU A 87 -5.18 2.56 21.72
CA LEU A 87 -4.45 1.55 22.50
C LEU A 87 -2.99 1.93 22.71
N ILE A 88 -2.28 2.37 21.69
CA ILE A 88 -0.87 2.75 21.83
C ILE A 88 -0.69 4.07 22.57
N VAL A 89 -1.64 5.00 22.46
CA VAL A 89 -1.61 6.27 23.21
C VAL A 89 -1.75 6.02 24.70
N ILE A 90 -2.65 5.10 25.12
CA ILE A 90 -2.89 4.79 26.55
C ILE A 90 -1.74 3.98 27.13
N SER A 91 -1.17 3.07 26.35
CA SER A 91 -0.18 2.10 26.84
C SER A 91 0.95 1.93 25.81
N PRO A 92 1.97 2.79 25.81
CA PRO A 92 3.06 2.77 24.83
C PRO A 92 4.05 1.64 25.12
N HIS A 93 3.69 0.42 24.78
CA HIS A 93 4.51 -0.78 24.89
C HIS A 93 4.56 -1.53 23.57
N TYR A 94 5.59 -2.32 23.37
CA TYR A 94 5.80 -3.05 22.13
C TYR A 94 4.61 -3.96 21.73
N LEU A 95 4.05 -4.75 22.68
CA LEU A 95 2.89 -5.60 22.40
C LEU A 95 1.64 -4.79 22.04
N THR A 96 1.46 -3.66 22.69
CA THR A 96 0.33 -2.75 22.40
C THR A 96 0.51 -2.11 21.01
N ALA A 97 1.74 -1.82 20.60
CA ALA A 97 2.04 -1.32 19.25
C ALA A 97 1.69 -2.37 18.17
N ILE A 98 2.02 -3.65 18.39
CA ILE A 98 1.62 -4.75 17.49
C ILE A 98 0.09 -4.84 17.39
N LEU A 99 -0.62 -4.85 18.50
CA LEU A 99 -2.09 -4.92 18.52
C LEU A 99 -2.72 -3.67 17.90
N SER A 100 -2.17 -2.48 18.17
CA SER A 100 -2.57 -1.21 17.58
C SER A 100 -2.51 -1.28 16.06
N LEU A 101 -1.35 -1.66 15.51
CA LEU A 101 -1.15 -1.76 14.07
C LEU A 101 -2.00 -2.84 13.42
N PHE A 102 -2.25 -3.96 14.11
CA PHE A 102 -3.18 -4.97 13.62
C PHE A 102 -4.63 -4.44 13.52
N PHE A 103 -5.11 -3.70 14.52
CA PHE A 103 -6.45 -3.10 14.46
C PHE A 103 -6.54 -2.00 13.40
N ILE A 104 -5.52 -1.14 13.30
CA ILE A 104 -5.46 -0.11 12.26
C ILE A 104 -5.45 -0.77 10.88
N GLY A 105 -4.58 -1.77 10.65
CA GLY A 105 -4.51 -2.51 9.39
C GLY A 105 -5.82 -3.23 9.05
N SER A 106 -6.50 -3.79 10.04
CA SER A 106 -7.83 -4.39 9.87
C SER A 106 -8.86 -3.37 9.39
N GLY A 107 -8.88 -2.18 10.01
CA GLY A 107 -9.74 -1.08 9.57
C GLY A 107 -9.43 -0.63 8.14
N MET A 108 -8.14 -0.45 7.80
CA MET A 108 -7.71 -0.03 6.44
C MET A 108 -8.07 -1.08 5.39
N SER A 109 -7.89 -2.37 5.70
CA SER A 109 -8.30 -3.47 4.82
C SER A 109 -9.81 -3.45 4.54
N MET A 110 -10.64 -3.30 5.58
CA MET A 110 -12.09 -3.22 5.44
C MET A 110 -12.49 -2.02 4.58
N LEU A 111 -11.88 -0.85 4.79
CA LEU A 111 -12.14 0.34 3.97
C LEU A 111 -11.83 0.09 2.49
N GLN A 112 -10.70 -0.56 2.16
CA GLN A 112 -10.37 -0.88 0.77
C GLN A 112 -11.39 -1.79 0.10
N VAL A 113 -11.98 -2.72 0.82
CA VAL A 113 -13.05 -3.59 0.29
C VAL A 113 -14.31 -2.78 -0.02
N VAL A 114 -14.64 -1.78 0.80
CA VAL A 114 -15.86 -0.96 0.65
C VAL A 114 -15.74 0.07 -0.48
N ILE A 115 -14.58 0.76 -0.60
CA ILE A 115 -14.50 1.98 -1.41
C ILE A 115 -14.53 1.75 -2.93
N ASN A 116 -14.02 0.61 -3.41
CA ASN A 116 -13.95 0.36 -4.85
C ASN A 116 -15.34 0.16 -5.50
N PRO A 117 -16.21 -0.75 -5.00
CA PRO A 117 -17.56 -0.88 -5.52
C PRO A 117 -18.38 0.39 -5.31
N LEU A 118 -18.22 1.04 -4.16
CA LEU A 118 -18.94 2.27 -3.84
C LEU A 118 -18.53 3.43 -4.77
N LEU A 119 -17.27 3.52 -5.20
CA LEU A 119 -16.80 4.51 -6.16
C LEU A 119 -17.46 4.33 -7.53
N ARG A 120 -17.57 3.09 -8.01
CA ARG A 120 -18.21 2.75 -9.27
C ARG A 120 -19.69 3.15 -9.25
N THR A 121 -20.40 2.79 -8.19
CA THR A 121 -21.84 3.09 -8.04
C THR A 121 -22.09 4.59 -7.90
N SER A 122 -21.31 5.30 -7.08
CA SER A 122 -21.53 6.72 -6.76
C SER A 122 -21.05 7.67 -7.86
N GLY A 123 -19.99 7.32 -8.57
CA GLY A 123 -19.41 8.11 -9.67
C GLY A 123 -20.07 7.88 -11.02
N GLY A 124 -20.74 6.75 -11.17
CA GLY A 124 -21.28 6.26 -12.44
C GLY A 124 -20.24 5.50 -13.25
N GLU A 125 -20.68 4.44 -13.94
CA GLU A 125 -19.80 3.53 -14.68
C GLU A 125 -18.97 4.26 -15.76
N GLU A 126 -19.58 5.22 -16.44
CA GLU A 126 -18.93 6.02 -17.47
C GLU A 126 -17.76 6.88 -16.96
N ASN A 127 -17.79 7.27 -15.68
CA ASN A 127 -16.76 8.09 -15.05
C ASN A 127 -15.83 7.29 -14.13
N TYR A 128 -16.08 6.00 -13.95
CA TYR A 128 -15.34 5.16 -13.00
C TYR A 128 -13.83 5.17 -13.27
N ALA A 129 -13.42 5.08 -14.54
CA ALA A 129 -12.01 5.15 -14.91
C ALA A 129 -11.34 6.46 -14.46
N ASN A 130 -12.03 7.60 -14.69
CA ASN A 130 -11.51 8.92 -14.30
C ASN A 130 -11.41 9.05 -12.76
N TYR A 131 -12.44 8.62 -12.03
CA TYR A 131 -12.42 8.66 -10.57
C TYR A 131 -11.40 7.69 -9.97
N SER A 132 -11.18 6.54 -10.59
CA SER A 132 -10.15 5.59 -10.15
C SER A 132 -8.74 6.18 -10.32
N VAL A 133 -8.46 6.86 -11.42
CA VAL A 133 -7.18 7.57 -11.61
C VAL A 133 -7.03 8.68 -10.57
N LEU A 134 -8.06 9.48 -10.35
CA LEU A 134 -8.05 10.54 -9.33
C LEU A 134 -7.83 9.96 -7.93
N ALA A 135 -8.47 8.84 -7.59
CA ALA A 135 -8.28 8.15 -6.33
C ALA A 135 -6.83 7.69 -6.13
N GLN A 136 -6.19 7.14 -7.18
CA GLN A 136 -4.78 6.75 -7.14
C GLN A 136 -3.84 7.96 -7.00
N LEU A 137 -4.13 9.08 -7.65
CA LEU A 137 -3.35 10.31 -7.48
C LEU A 137 -3.47 10.85 -6.04
N ILE A 138 -4.67 10.83 -5.46
CA ILE A 138 -4.89 11.23 -4.06
C ILE A 138 -4.19 10.28 -3.10
N PHE A 139 -4.22 8.97 -3.37
CA PHE A 139 -3.50 7.96 -2.61
C PHE A 139 -1.98 8.23 -2.64
N GLY A 140 -1.42 8.45 -3.83
CA GLY A 140 0.00 8.77 -3.99
C GLY A 140 0.41 10.09 -3.33
N PHE A 141 -0.43 11.12 -3.43
CA PHE A 141 -0.22 12.40 -2.75
C PHE A 141 -0.23 12.24 -1.22
N ALA A 142 -1.14 11.44 -0.67
CA ALA A 142 -1.19 11.15 0.75
C ALA A 142 0.04 10.35 1.23
N SER A 143 0.53 9.41 0.41
CA SER A 143 1.77 8.66 0.68
C SER A 143 2.98 9.59 0.75
N PHE A 144 3.07 10.55 -0.19
CA PHE A 144 4.11 11.58 -0.20
C PHE A 144 4.03 12.49 1.03
N LEU A 145 2.81 12.91 1.40
CA LEU A 145 2.58 13.85 2.51
C LEU A 145 2.86 13.20 3.88
N SER A 146 2.63 11.90 4.02
CA SER A 146 2.71 11.18 5.29
C SER A 146 4.08 11.31 5.98
N PRO A 147 5.23 11.06 5.34
CA PRO A 147 6.55 11.26 5.95
C PRO A 147 6.84 12.73 6.29
N LEU A 148 6.33 13.68 5.49
CA LEU A 148 6.50 15.11 5.77
C LEU A 148 5.73 15.55 7.01
N VAL A 149 4.52 15.03 7.20
CA VAL A 149 3.74 15.28 8.43
C VAL A 149 4.44 14.64 9.64
N TYR A 150 5.01 13.44 9.49
CA TYR A 150 5.83 12.84 10.54
C TYR A 150 6.95 13.79 10.99
N GLN A 151 7.74 14.37 10.07
CA GLN A 151 8.80 15.30 10.40
C GLN A 151 8.30 16.52 11.21
N VAL A 152 7.17 17.10 10.79
CA VAL A 152 6.58 18.25 11.49
C VAL A 152 6.20 17.90 12.92
N PHE A 153 5.68 16.68 13.15
CA PHE A 153 5.25 16.22 14.47
C PHE A 153 6.43 15.86 15.38
N ILE A 154 7.54 15.41 14.83
CA ILE A 154 8.75 15.05 15.59
C ILE A 154 9.64 16.27 15.85
N ALA A 155 9.93 17.10 14.82
CA ALA A 155 10.87 18.20 14.91
C ALA A 155 10.34 19.43 15.67
N LYS A 156 9.04 19.71 15.57
CA LYS A 156 8.39 20.81 16.29
C LYS A 156 7.61 20.18 17.43
N LYS A 157 8.17 20.19 18.67
CA LYS A 157 7.41 19.84 19.88
C LYS A 157 5.94 20.12 19.63
N SER A 158 5.20 19.06 19.46
CA SER A 158 4.04 19.00 18.59
C SER A 158 2.86 19.82 19.11
N PHE A 159 1.87 20.03 18.24
CA PHE A 159 0.54 20.56 18.57
C PHE A 159 -0.12 19.84 19.78
N PHE A 160 0.36 18.67 20.15
CA PHE A 160 -0.08 17.85 21.29
C PHE A 160 0.92 17.83 22.46
N ASP A 161 1.82 18.82 22.57
CA ASP A 161 2.73 18.94 23.71
C ASP A 161 1.96 18.91 25.03
N GLY A 162 2.41 18.04 25.94
CA GLY A 162 1.74 17.80 27.21
C GLY A 162 0.65 16.74 27.21
N LEU A 163 0.21 16.24 26.04
CA LEU A 163 -0.73 15.10 25.93
C LEU A 163 -0.02 13.78 25.68
N VAL A 164 1.25 13.80 25.24
CA VAL A 164 2.06 12.61 24.99
C VAL A 164 3.33 12.64 25.83
N PRO A 165 3.85 11.46 26.24
CA PRO A 165 5.12 11.40 26.94
C PRO A 165 6.26 11.96 26.08
N SER A 166 7.12 12.81 26.66
CA SER A 166 8.26 13.41 25.97
C SER A 166 9.28 12.37 25.44
N GLU A 167 9.25 11.17 25.99
CA GLU A 167 10.08 10.03 25.56
C GLU A 167 9.60 9.42 24.23
N TYR A 168 8.32 9.61 23.86
CA TYR A 168 7.69 9.00 22.69
C TYR A 168 6.97 10.04 21.82
N PRO A 169 7.68 11.02 21.23
CA PRO A 169 7.05 12.13 20.48
C PRO A 169 6.22 11.62 19.28
N TRP A 170 6.58 10.46 18.70
CA TRP A 170 5.85 9.83 17.59
C TRP A 170 4.42 9.39 17.96
N ILE A 171 4.09 9.24 19.25
CA ILE A 171 2.70 8.94 19.70
C ILE A 171 1.73 10.05 19.29
N SER A 172 2.20 11.30 19.15
CA SER A 172 1.39 12.42 18.67
C SER A 172 0.71 12.15 17.33
N LEU A 173 1.33 11.35 16.46
CA LEU A 173 0.73 10.91 15.19
C LEU A 173 -0.50 10.01 15.41
N TYR A 174 -0.49 9.19 16.43
CA TYR A 174 -1.65 8.33 16.75
C TYR A 174 -2.82 9.14 17.31
N LEU A 175 -2.57 10.26 18.00
CA LEU A 175 -3.61 11.23 18.34
C LEU A 175 -4.23 11.86 17.08
N LEU A 176 -3.41 12.19 16.08
CA LEU A 176 -3.88 12.65 14.78
C LEU A 176 -4.73 11.58 14.08
N PHE A 177 -4.31 10.29 14.14
CA PHE A 177 -5.06 9.19 13.54
C PHE A 177 -6.42 8.98 14.22
N ILE A 178 -6.49 9.11 15.56
CA ILE A 178 -7.77 9.10 16.29
C ILE A 178 -8.68 10.22 15.77
N LEU A 179 -8.16 11.45 15.70
CA LEU A 179 -8.93 12.60 15.26
C LEU A 179 -9.46 12.42 13.83
N ILE A 180 -8.59 12.02 12.90
CA ILE A 180 -8.97 11.78 11.50
C ILE A 180 -10.01 10.65 11.42
N SER A 181 -9.79 9.54 12.11
CA SER A 181 -10.69 8.39 12.07
C SER A 181 -12.06 8.71 12.64
N LEU A 182 -12.13 9.43 13.78
CA LEU A 182 -13.40 9.88 14.36
C LEU A 182 -14.12 10.90 13.48
N LEU A 183 -13.39 11.80 12.83
CA LEU A 183 -13.95 12.73 11.84
C LEU A 183 -14.57 11.96 10.68
N MET A 184 -13.88 10.94 10.17
CA MET A 184 -14.39 10.09 9.07
C MET A 184 -15.60 9.25 9.50
N VAL A 185 -15.66 8.78 10.76
CA VAL A 185 -16.87 8.17 11.33
C VAL A 185 -18.03 9.17 11.31
N ALA A 186 -17.82 10.40 11.78
CA ALA A 186 -18.86 11.44 11.79
C ALA A 186 -19.34 11.78 10.37
N ILE A 187 -18.40 12.00 9.42
CA ILE A 187 -18.76 12.28 8.02
C ILE A 187 -19.57 11.11 7.43
N SER A 188 -19.16 9.87 7.68
CA SER A 188 -19.86 8.68 7.21
C SER A 188 -21.24 8.56 7.84
N PHE A 189 -21.38 8.87 9.14
CA PHE A 189 -22.66 8.84 9.85
C PHE A 189 -23.70 9.80 9.25
N PHE A 190 -23.31 11.03 8.93
CA PHE A 190 -24.19 12.04 8.35
C PHE A 190 -24.36 11.90 6.83
N SER A 191 -23.60 11.04 6.17
CA SER A 191 -23.71 10.81 4.72
C SER A 191 -24.82 9.81 4.39
N THR A 192 -25.47 10.02 3.25
CA THR A 192 -26.49 9.11 2.69
C THR A 192 -25.84 8.28 1.60
N PHE A 193 -25.70 6.98 1.83
CA PHE A 193 -25.08 6.05 0.90
C PHE A 193 -26.10 5.53 -0.13
N PRO A 194 -25.70 5.35 -1.40
CA PRO A 194 -26.52 4.63 -2.37
C PRO A 194 -26.50 3.14 -2.08
N ASP A 195 -27.51 2.42 -2.54
CA ASP A 195 -27.47 0.96 -2.58
C ASP A 195 -26.51 0.52 -3.69
N VAL A 196 -25.56 -0.35 -3.35
CA VAL A 196 -24.58 -0.90 -4.28
C VAL A 196 -25.05 -2.28 -4.72
N GLU A 197 -25.30 -2.44 -6.01
CA GLU A 197 -25.59 -3.72 -6.65
C GLU A 197 -24.35 -4.10 -7.49
N LEU A 198 -23.69 -5.20 -7.14
CA LEU A 198 -22.58 -5.77 -7.92
C LEU A 198 -23.14 -6.71 -8.99
N ASP A 199 -22.59 -6.66 -10.20
CA ASP A 199 -22.83 -7.66 -11.22
C ASP A 199 -22.38 -9.04 -10.74
N GLU A 200 -23.05 -10.11 -11.20
CA GLU A 200 -22.77 -11.47 -10.75
C GLU A 200 -21.31 -11.89 -10.99
N ASN A 201 -20.68 -11.41 -12.05
CA ASN A 201 -19.27 -11.66 -12.36
C ASN A 201 -18.29 -10.89 -11.45
N GLU A 202 -18.76 -9.88 -10.73
CA GLU A 202 -17.97 -9.05 -9.82
C GLU A 202 -18.14 -9.46 -8.36
N LYS A 203 -19.21 -10.21 -8.07
CA LYS A 203 -19.41 -10.79 -6.72
C LYS A 203 -18.30 -11.80 -6.44
N PRO A 204 -17.72 -11.78 -5.22
CA PRO A 204 -16.86 -12.88 -4.80
C PRO A 204 -17.68 -14.16 -4.85
N GLY A 205 -17.25 -15.10 -5.67
CA GLY A 205 -17.90 -16.41 -5.73
C GLY A 205 -17.68 -17.21 -4.43
N PRO A 206 -18.40 -18.31 -4.24
CA PRO A 206 -18.22 -19.17 -3.07
C PRO A 206 -16.77 -19.65 -2.96
N LEU A 207 -16.31 -20.00 -1.76
CA LEU A 207 -14.93 -20.48 -1.49
C LEU A 207 -14.47 -21.58 -2.44
N ALA A 208 -15.40 -22.42 -2.92
CA ALA A 208 -15.11 -23.45 -3.92
C ALA A 208 -14.50 -22.88 -5.21
N VAL A 209 -14.94 -21.70 -5.67
CA VAL A 209 -14.41 -21.03 -6.87
C VAL A 209 -12.96 -20.60 -6.64
N HIS A 210 -12.63 -20.11 -5.46
CA HIS A 210 -11.27 -19.73 -5.11
C HIS A 210 -10.32 -20.96 -5.16
N TRP A 211 -10.77 -22.12 -4.67
CA TRP A 211 -10.01 -23.36 -4.77
C TRP A 211 -9.81 -23.84 -6.21
N ILE A 212 -10.81 -23.65 -7.08
CA ILE A 212 -10.70 -23.95 -8.52
C ILE A 212 -9.65 -23.02 -9.16
N LEU A 213 -9.71 -21.72 -8.85
CA LEU A 213 -8.77 -20.74 -9.37
C LEU A 213 -7.33 -21.03 -8.90
N PHE A 214 -7.11 -21.41 -7.64
CA PHE A 214 -5.79 -21.79 -7.13
C PHE A 214 -5.19 -23.04 -7.79
N LYS A 215 -5.97 -23.89 -8.47
CA LYS A 215 -5.44 -24.98 -9.29
C LYS A 215 -4.82 -24.50 -10.61
N ASN A 216 -5.14 -23.28 -11.04
CA ASN A 216 -4.59 -22.70 -12.26
C ASN A 216 -3.21 -22.11 -11.98
N LYS A 217 -2.17 -22.65 -12.63
CA LYS A 217 -0.79 -22.19 -12.46
C LYS A 217 -0.60 -20.69 -12.74
N TYR A 218 -1.35 -20.11 -13.67
CA TYR A 218 -1.26 -18.67 -13.97
C TYR A 218 -1.82 -17.83 -12.83
N VAL A 219 -2.89 -18.28 -12.18
CA VAL A 219 -3.43 -17.59 -10.99
C VAL A 219 -2.38 -17.55 -9.88
N ILE A 220 -1.68 -18.67 -9.62
CA ILE A 220 -0.60 -18.73 -8.63
C ILE A 220 0.55 -17.78 -9.03
N LEU A 221 0.96 -17.79 -10.30
CA LEU A 221 2.05 -16.94 -10.78
C LEU A 221 1.72 -15.44 -10.65
N TYR A 222 0.49 -15.04 -11.00
CA TYR A 222 0.07 -13.64 -10.83
C TYR A 222 -0.10 -13.25 -9.36
N PHE A 223 -0.62 -14.14 -8.52
CA PHE A 223 -0.65 -13.94 -7.08
C PHE A 223 0.77 -13.73 -6.52
N THR A 224 1.72 -14.60 -6.89
CA THR A 224 3.12 -14.49 -6.48
C THR A 224 3.75 -13.19 -6.98
N ALA A 225 3.42 -12.74 -8.20
CA ALA A 225 3.91 -11.47 -8.72
C ALA A 225 3.37 -10.28 -7.91
N MET A 226 2.10 -10.29 -7.54
CA MET A 226 1.50 -9.26 -6.69
C MET A 226 2.12 -9.26 -5.29
N PHE A 227 2.30 -10.45 -4.70
CA PHE A 227 2.98 -10.65 -3.43
C PHE A 227 4.43 -10.12 -3.45
N CYS A 228 5.19 -10.44 -4.50
CA CYS A 228 6.54 -9.93 -4.70
C CYS A 228 6.56 -8.40 -4.89
N TYR A 229 5.60 -7.85 -5.63
CA TYR A 229 5.54 -6.41 -5.86
C TYR A 229 5.29 -5.64 -4.56
N VAL A 230 4.22 -5.98 -3.83
CA VAL A 230 3.89 -5.28 -2.58
C VAL A 230 4.99 -5.52 -1.53
N GLY A 231 5.59 -6.72 -1.53
CA GLY A 231 6.75 -7.02 -0.71
C GLY A 231 7.96 -6.14 -1.02
N THR A 232 8.23 -5.87 -2.29
CA THR A 232 9.31 -4.96 -2.72
C THR A 232 9.02 -3.52 -2.32
N GLU A 233 7.82 -3.04 -2.61
CA GLU A 233 7.36 -1.69 -2.30
C GLU A 233 7.46 -1.41 -0.80
N GLN A 234 6.84 -2.25 0.02
CA GLN A 234 6.83 -2.09 1.46
C GLN A 234 8.17 -2.44 2.11
N GLY A 235 8.93 -3.37 1.52
CA GLY A 235 10.30 -3.67 1.95
C GLY A 235 11.21 -2.46 1.86
N ILE A 236 11.15 -1.71 0.77
CA ILE A 236 11.92 -0.46 0.61
C ILE A 236 11.36 0.62 1.54
N ALA A 237 10.05 0.91 1.48
CA ALA A 237 9.44 1.98 2.26
C ALA A 237 9.66 1.82 3.77
N THR A 238 9.64 0.58 4.28
CA THR A 238 9.88 0.28 5.70
C THR A 238 11.33 0.49 6.11
N TRP A 239 12.28 0.05 5.29
CA TRP A 239 13.69 -0.01 5.69
C TRP A 239 14.56 1.13 5.19
N LEU A 240 14.05 1.97 4.29
CA LEU A 240 14.83 3.03 3.63
C LEU A 240 15.47 4.00 4.62
N SER A 241 14.70 4.58 5.54
CA SER A 241 15.23 5.53 6.54
C SER A 241 16.25 4.85 7.45
N GLN A 242 15.95 3.64 7.95
CA GLN A 242 16.87 2.88 8.79
C GLN A 242 18.14 2.49 8.04
N PHE A 243 18.05 2.12 6.75
CA PHE A 243 19.21 1.80 5.91
C PHE A 243 20.14 3.02 5.76
N LEU A 244 19.57 4.17 5.41
CA LEU A 244 20.33 5.41 5.24
C LEU A 244 21.00 5.83 6.56
N SER A 245 20.32 5.70 7.68
CA SER A 245 20.88 5.98 9.00
C SER A 245 22.04 5.02 9.33
N THR A 246 21.86 3.73 9.12
CA THR A 246 22.84 2.70 9.49
C THR A 246 24.11 2.75 8.66
N TYR A 247 24.01 2.96 7.34
CA TYR A 247 25.15 2.84 6.42
C TYR A 247 25.73 4.18 5.96
N HIS A 248 24.94 5.26 6.05
CA HIS A 248 25.33 6.57 5.55
C HIS A 248 25.26 7.67 6.60
N GLN A 249 24.88 7.32 7.85
CA GLN A 249 24.77 8.27 8.98
C GLN A 249 23.82 9.45 8.69
N VAL A 250 22.82 9.21 7.82
CA VAL A 250 21.75 10.16 7.51
C VAL A 250 20.79 10.23 8.69
N ASP A 251 20.37 11.42 9.06
CA ASP A 251 19.37 11.59 10.11
C ASP A 251 18.02 10.99 9.65
N PRO A 252 17.52 9.96 10.38
CA PRO A 252 16.30 9.28 9.97
C PRO A 252 15.04 10.14 10.08
N GLN A 253 15.05 11.17 10.94
CA GLN A 253 13.90 12.04 11.18
C GLN A 253 13.78 13.20 10.18
N THR A 254 14.83 13.49 9.42
CA THR A 254 14.88 14.53 8.39
C THR A 254 15.09 13.92 7.00
N ASP A 255 16.33 13.85 6.52
CA ASP A 255 16.66 13.37 5.17
C ASP A 255 16.23 11.91 4.93
N GLY A 256 16.22 11.08 5.98
CA GLY A 256 15.70 9.71 5.90
C GLY A 256 14.19 9.67 5.59
N ALA A 257 13.41 10.50 6.28
CA ALA A 257 11.98 10.63 6.04
C ALA A 257 11.69 11.32 4.70
N ASP A 258 12.49 12.33 4.31
CA ASP A 258 12.40 12.97 2.99
C ASP A 258 12.62 11.94 1.86
N SER A 259 13.58 11.04 2.01
CA SER A 259 13.84 9.98 1.02
C SER A 259 12.63 9.08 0.83
N ILE A 260 11.89 8.76 1.89
CA ILE A 260 10.63 7.99 1.81
C ILE A 260 9.54 8.84 1.13
N ALA A 261 9.45 10.14 1.45
CA ALA A 261 8.51 11.03 0.78
C ALA A 261 8.80 11.09 -0.73
N TYR A 262 10.05 11.25 -1.13
CA TYR A 262 10.45 11.26 -2.55
C TYR A 262 10.20 9.90 -3.22
N PHE A 263 10.40 8.78 -2.53
CA PHE A 263 10.05 7.46 -3.05
C PHE A 263 8.57 7.39 -3.45
N TRP A 264 7.66 7.81 -2.57
CA TRP A 264 6.22 7.84 -2.85
C TRP A 264 5.82 8.90 -3.87
N GLY A 265 6.44 10.09 -3.79
CA GLY A 265 6.21 11.18 -4.74
C GLY A 265 6.61 10.81 -6.17
N LEU A 266 7.79 10.20 -6.34
CA LEU A 266 8.26 9.72 -7.62
C LEU A 266 7.45 8.51 -8.11
N MET A 267 6.96 7.66 -7.22
CA MET A 267 6.03 6.59 -7.60
C MET A 267 4.73 7.18 -8.19
N THR A 268 4.20 8.24 -7.60
CA THR A 268 3.03 8.94 -8.14
C THR A 268 3.31 9.55 -9.52
N ALA A 269 4.43 10.24 -9.66
CA ALA A 269 4.86 10.82 -10.94
C ALA A 269 5.11 9.75 -12.02
N GLY A 270 5.79 8.66 -11.64
CA GLY A 270 6.04 7.51 -12.51
C GLY A 270 4.76 6.85 -13.00
N GLY A 271 3.72 6.79 -12.16
CA GLY A 271 2.40 6.30 -12.54
C GLY A 271 1.76 7.13 -13.65
N ILE A 272 1.87 8.45 -13.59
CA ILE A 272 1.37 9.35 -14.64
C ILE A 272 2.13 9.13 -15.96
N VAL A 273 3.46 9.03 -15.89
CA VAL A 273 4.30 8.74 -17.06
C VAL A 273 3.97 7.36 -17.63
N GLY A 274 3.81 6.36 -16.77
CA GLY A 274 3.45 5.00 -17.13
C GLY A 274 2.11 4.90 -17.87
N LEU A 275 1.09 5.63 -17.42
CA LEU A 275 -0.19 5.74 -18.12
C LEU A 275 -0.02 6.29 -19.55
N GLY A 276 0.87 7.27 -19.72
CA GLY A 276 1.23 7.78 -21.03
C GLY A 276 1.89 6.71 -21.92
N LEU A 277 2.88 5.98 -21.38
CA LEU A 277 3.61 4.95 -22.11
C LEU A 277 2.72 3.77 -22.53
N LEU A 278 1.79 3.35 -21.67
CA LEU A 278 0.87 2.24 -21.94
C LEU A 278 -0.12 2.50 -23.09
N LYS A 279 -0.31 3.78 -23.50
CA LYS A 279 -1.07 4.11 -24.72
C LYS A 279 -0.34 3.70 -26.00
N PHE A 280 0.99 3.62 -25.97
CA PHE A 280 1.82 3.40 -27.15
C PHE A 280 2.56 2.06 -27.12
N LEU A 281 2.93 1.57 -25.93
CA LEU A 281 3.75 0.39 -25.73
C LEU A 281 2.94 -0.79 -25.18
N ASP A 282 3.47 -1.99 -25.43
CA ASP A 282 2.94 -3.23 -24.83
C ASP A 282 3.18 -3.22 -23.31
N SER A 283 2.14 -3.58 -22.54
CA SER A 283 2.22 -3.59 -21.08
C SER A 283 3.33 -4.49 -20.53
N ARG A 284 3.63 -5.61 -21.18
CA ARG A 284 4.72 -6.51 -20.80
C ARG A 284 6.09 -5.89 -21.01
N LEU A 285 6.26 -5.13 -22.11
CA LEU A 285 7.50 -4.40 -22.38
C LEU A 285 7.73 -3.32 -21.33
N VAL A 286 6.68 -2.52 -21.04
CA VAL A 286 6.76 -1.47 -20.01
C VAL A 286 7.07 -2.10 -18.65
N LEU A 287 6.39 -3.18 -18.28
CA LEU A 287 6.65 -3.92 -17.04
C LEU A 287 8.13 -4.33 -16.93
N SER A 288 8.65 -5.02 -17.95
CA SER A 288 10.02 -5.52 -17.96
C SER A 288 11.04 -4.40 -17.90
N ALA A 289 10.86 -3.34 -18.71
CA ALA A 289 11.78 -2.21 -18.74
C ALA A 289 11.82 -1.47 -17.38
N PHE A 290 10.66 -1.17 -16.82
CA PHE A 290 10.55 -0.50 -15.52
C PHE A 290 11.11 -1.36 -14.39
N THR A 291 10.78 -2.66 -14.36
CA THR A 291 11.34 -3.57 -13.36
C THR A 291 12.85 -3.69 -13.47
N PHE A 292 13.41 -3.77 -14.67
CA PHE A 292 14.85 -3.81 -14.88
C PHE A 292 15.54 -2.53 -14.39
N LEU A 293 14.97 -1.36 -14.69
CA LEU A 293 15.47 -0.08 -14.19
C LEU A 293 15.35 0.05 -12.67
N ALA A 294 14.25 -0.46 -12.08
CA ALA A 294 14.11 -0.55 -10.63
C ALA A 294 15.20 -1.42 -9.99
N MET A 295 15.58 -2.55 -10.63
CA MET A 295 16.70 -3.39 -10.15
C MET A 295 18.04 -2.63 -10.18
N ILE A 296 18.30 -1.89 -11.26
CA ILE A 296 19.52 -1.07 -11.36
C ILE A 296 19.53 -0.02 -10.23
N CYS A 297 18.43 0.74 -10.07
CA CYS A 297 18.32 1.74 -9.03
C CYS A 297 18.45 1.13 -7.63
N LEU A 298 17.85 -0.03 -7.36
CA LEU A 298 18.02 -0.73 -6.09
C LEU A 298 19.50 -1.10 -5.85
N GLY A 299 20.20 -1.57 -6.88
CA GLY A 299 21.65 -1.85 -6.79
C GLY A 299 22.47 -0.61 -6.47
N LEU A 300 22.21 0.49 -7.18
CA LEU A 300 22.88 1.77 -6.93
C LEU A 300 22.59 2.29 -5.52
N GLY A 301 21.34 2.14 -5.04
CA GLY A 301 20.95 2.54 -3.69
C GLY A 301 21.62 1.73 -2.60
N LEU A 302 21.78 0.41 -2.79
CA LEU A 302 22.36 -0.48 -1.79
C LEU A 302 23.90 -0.41 -1.72
N TRP A 303 24.58 -0.24 -2.86
CA TRP A 303 26.05 -0.29 -2.93
C TRP A 303 26.70 1.04 -3.29
N GLY A 304 25.94 2.08 -3.61
CA GLY A 304 26.45 3.41 -3.89
C GLY A 304 26.84 4.20 -2.64
N ASP A 305 27.36 5.41 -2.86
CA ASP A 305 27.56 6.39 -1.79
C ASP A 305 26.25 7.03 -1.32
N VAL A 306 26.32 7.91 -0.33
CA VAL A 306 25.15 8.59 0.24
C VAL A 306 24.36 9.39 -0.82
N GLY A 307 25.06 10.13 -1.70
CA GLY A 307 24.43 10.93 -2.75
C GLY A 307 23.69 10.05 -3.75
N MET A 308 24.31 8.91 -4.11
CA MET A 308 23.68 7.92 -4.99
C MET A 308 22.49 7.23 -4.33
N ALA A 309 22.58 6.86 -3.06
CA ALA A 309 21.49 6.22 -2.33
C ALA A 309 20.26 7.14 -2.20
N LEU A 310 20.47 8.43 -1.87
CA LEU A 310 19.40 9.44 -1.74
C LEU A 310 18.63 9.70 -3.04
N VAL A 311 19.24 9.41 -4.20
CA VAL A 311 18.59 9.56 -5.52
C VAL A 311 18.04 8.22 -6.02
N ALA A 312 18.82 7.14 -5.86
CA ALA A 312 18.49 5.86 -6.44
C ALA A 312 17.27 5.19 -5.77
N PHE A 313 17.14 5.23 -4.45
CA PHE A 313 15.97 4.67 -3.77
C PHE A 313 14.66 5.36 -4.16
N PRO A 314 14.54 6.70 -4.17
CA PRO A 314 13.37 7.37 -4.74
C PRO A 314 13.07 6.98 -6.18
N LEU A 315 14.08 6.79 -7.03
CA LEU A 315 13.91 6.34 -8.41
C LEU A 315 13.39 4.90 -8.50
N VAL A 316 13.69 4.01 -7.52
CA VAL A 316 13.01 2.71 -7.46
C VAL A 316 11.50 2.91 -7.38
N GLY A 317 11.02 3.88 -6.59
CA GLY A 317 9.59 4.23 -6.53
C GLY A 317 9.03 4.62 -7.90
N PHE A 318 9.73 5.50 -8.63
CA PHE A 318 9.33 5.90 -9.99
C PHE A 318 9.15 4.68 -10.92
N PHE A 319 10.12 3.78 -10.95
CA PHE A 319 10.05 2.59 -11.80
C PHE A 319 9.13 1.48 -11.26
N ALA A 320 8.85 1.44 -9.96
CA ALA A 320 7.88 0.52 -9.39
C ALA A 320 6.41 0.91 -9.68
N SER A 321 6.15 2.15 -10.00
CA SER A 321 4.81 2.76 -10.09
C SER A 321 3.81 2.06 -11.02
N VAL A 322 4.28 1.49 -12.13
CA VAL A 322 3.43 0.83 -13.13
C VAL A 322 3.24 -0.67 -12.87
N ILE A 323 4.02 -1.24 -11.96
CA ILE A 323 4.09 -2.69 -11.79
C ILE A 323 2.75 -3.23 -11.28
N TYR A 324 2.19 -2.65 -10.20
CA TYR A 324 0.92 -3.08 -9.63
C TYR A 324 -0.23 -3.08 -10.66
N PRO A 325 -0.53 -1.96 -11.33
CA PRO A 325 -1.64 -1.92 -12.27
C PRO A 325 -1.43 -2.82 -13.48
N ILE A 326 -0.19 -3.00 -13.94
CA ILE A 326 0.09 -3.92 -15.05
C ILE A 326 -0.10 -5.37 -14.63
N ILE A 327 0.42 -5.80 -13.46
CA ILE A 327 0.19 -7.16 -12.95
C ILE A 327 -1.31 -7.43 -12.84
N PHE A 328 -2.06 -6.50 -12.23
CA PHE A 328 -3.49 -6.63 -12.03
C PHE A 328 -4.24 -6.74 -13.35
N SER A 329 -3.92 -5.89 -14.32
CA SER A 329 -4.52 -5.91 -15.66
C SER A 329 -4.18 -7.19 -16.43
N LEU A 330 -2.91 -7.61 -16.44
CA LEU A 330 -2.49 -8.84 -17.12
C LEU A 330 -3.16 -10.08 -16.50
N ALA A 331 -3.28 -10.12 -15.18
CA ALA A 331 -3.94 -11.20 -14.46
C ALA A 331 -5.40 -11.33 -14.86
N LEU A 332 -6.19 -10.26 -14.73
CA LEU A 332 -7.61 -10.27 -15.07
C LEU A 332 -7.84 -10.57 -16.55
N ASN A 333 -6.99 -10.06 -17.43
CA ASN A 333 -7.06 -10.34 -18.88
C ASN A 333 -6.59 -11.77 -19.26
N SER A 334 -6.12 -12.57 -18.30
CA SER A 334 -5.70 -13.96 -18.51
C SER A 334 -6.76 -15.01 -18.14
N VAL A 335 -7.90 -14.58 -17.57
CA VAL A 335 -9.03 -15.44 -17.23
C VAL A 335 -10.29 -14.99 -17.97
N LYS A 336 -11.19 -15.93 -18.28
CA LYS A 336 -12.46 -15.62 -18.98
C LYS A 336 -13.59 -15.29 -18.03
N GLU A 337 -13.58 -15.88 -16.84
CA GLU A 337 -14.67 -15.84 -15.85
C GLU A 337 -14.10 -15.66 -14.45
N HIS A 338 -14.95 -15.36 -13.47
CA HIS A 338 -14.60 -15.24 -12.06
C HIS A 338 -13.63 -14.08 -11.75
N HIS A 339 -13.75 -12.97 -12.48
CA HIS A 339 -12.89 -11.79 -12.29
C HIS A 339 -12.91 -11.25 -10.85
N GLY A 340 -14.10 -11.28 -10.18
CA GLY A 340 -14.24 -10.84 -8.80
C GLY A 340 -13.45 -11.73 -7.82
N SER A 341 -13.59 -13.05 -7.93
CA SER A 341 -12.82 -13.99 -7.09
C SER A 341 -11.33 -13.91 -7.35
N PHE A 342 -10.91 -13.74 -8.61
CA PHE A 342 -9.49 -13.61 -8.94
C PHE A 342 -8.90 -12.27 -8.46
N SER A 343 -9.66 -11.19 -8.58
CA SER A 343 -9.30 -9.90 -8.00
C SER A 343 -9.07 -10.02 -6.48
N GLY A 344 -9.98 -10.71 -5.78
CA GLY A 344 -9.83 -11.01 -4.35
C GLY A 344 -8.52 -11.76 -4.03
N ILE A 345 -8.19 -12.79 -4.83
CA ILE A 345 -6.93 -13.52 -4.70
C ILE A 345 -5.72 -12.58 -4.90
N LEU A 346 -5.74 -11.72 -5.92
CA LEU A 346 -4.65 -10.77 -6.16
C LEU A 346 -4.49 -9.79 -5.00
N VAL A 347 -5.59 -9.27 -4.44
CA VAL A 347 -5.56 -8.36 -3.28
C VAL A 347 -4.97 -9.03 -2.04
N THR A 348 -5.21 -10.33 -1.83
CA THR A 348 -4.53 -11.03 -0.71
C THR A 348 -3.01 -11.05 -0.86
N GLY A 349 -2.47 -10.84 -2.08
CA GLY A 349 -1.05 -10.65 -2.32
C GLY A 349 -0.42 -9.45 -1.59
N ILE A 350 -1.25 -8.50 -1.10
CA ILE A 350 -0.80 -7.38 -0.23
C ILE A 350 -0.09 -7.90 1.04
N VAL A 351 -0.34 -9.14 1.46
CA VAL A 351 0.41 -9.82 2.53
C VAL A 351 1.93 -9.88 2.26
N GLY A 352 2.38 -9.72 1.01
CA GLY A 352 3.80 -9.52 0.70
C GLY A 352 4.43 -8.36 1.49
N GLY A 353 3.65 -7.30 1.75
CA GLY A 353 4.05 -6.18 2.61
C GLY A 353 4.26 -6.54 4.08
N ALA A 354 3.70 -7.66 4.56
CA ALA A 354 4.03 -8.22 5.87
C ALA A 354 5.32 -9.06 5.81
N ILE A 355 5.40 -9.95 4.86
CA ILE A 355 6.41 -11.02 4.82
C ILE A 355 7.80 -10.48 4.44
N PHE A 356 7.89 -9.61 3.42
CA PHE A 356 9.21 -9.14 2.96
C PHE A 356 9.92 -8.24 3.99
N PRO A 357 9.29 -7.22 4.60
CA PRO A 357 9.96 -6.45 5.66
C PRO A 357 10.42 -7.34 6.83
N PHE A 358 9.65 -8.37 7.17
CA PHE A 358 10.00 -9.33 8.22
C PHE A 358 11.22 -10.18 7.83
N ILE A 359 11.27 -10.72 6.61
CA ILE A 359 12.43 -11.47 6.09
C ILE A 359 13.66 -10.57 6.05
N ILE A 360 13.52 -9.32 5.57
CA ILE A 360 14.62 -8.35 5.50
C ILE A 360 15.16 -8.06 6.90
N GLY A 361 14.28 -7.84 7.89
CA GLY A 361 14.68 -7.60 9.28
C GLY A 361 15.41 -8.78 9.88
N GLY A 362 14.89 -10.01 9.70
CA GLY A 362 15.51 -11.23 10.19
C GLY A 362 16.90 -11.51 9.59
N ILE A 363 17.04 -11.35 8.28
CA ILE A 363 18.35 -11.44 7.61
C ILE A 363 19.25 -10.28 8.06
N GLY A 364 18.66 -9.09 8.23
CA GLY A 364 19.37 -7.90 8.68
C GLY A 364 20.05 -8.05 10.04
N ASP A 365 19.40 -8.72 10.98
CA ASP A 365 19.98 -9.03 12.30
C ASP A 365 21.15 -10.04 12.20
N LEU A 366 21.12 -10.96 11.23
CA LEU A 366 22.13 -12.01 11.09
C LEU A 366 23.36 -11.54 10.32
N VAL A 367 23.16 -10.84 9.20
CA VAL A 367 24.23 -10.53 8.23
C VAL A 367 24.21 -9.07 7.74
N GLY A 368 23.39 -8.23 8.36
CA GLY A 368 23.26 -6.80 8.05
C GLY A 368 22.10 -6.47 7.09
N LEU A 369 21.53 -5.28 7.30
CA LEU A 369 20.32 -4.82 6.59
C LEU A 369 20.52 -4.71 5.07
N LYS A 370 21.75 -4.39 4.60
CA LYS A 370 22.10 -4.34 3.17
C LYS A 370 21.85 -5.68 2.49
N ILE A 371 22.29 -6.78 3.12
CA ILE A 371 22.07 -8.15 2.60
C ILE A 371 20.58 -8.51 2.72
N GLY A 372 19.93 -8.15 3.83
CA GLY A 372 18.49 -8.34 3.98
C GLY A 372 17.70 -7.71 2.83
N MET A 373 17.95 -6.45 2.51
CA MET A 373 17.28 -5.75 1.40
C MET A 373 17.62 -6.33 0.02
N SER A 374 18.76 -7.03 -0.13
CA SER A 374 19.14 -7.66 -1.40
C SER A 374 18.17 -8.79 -1.81
N VAL A 375 17.37 -9.34 -0.88
CA VAL A 375 16.31 -10.30 -1.18
C VAL A 375 15.30 -9.73 -2.17
N LEU A 376 15.13 -8.40 -2.22
CA LEU A 376 14.23 -7.72 -3.16
C LEU A 376 14.61 -7.92 -4.63
N PHE A 377 15.87 -8.25 -4.94
CA PHE A 377 16.27 -8.63 -6.30
C PHE A 377 15.58 -9.91 -6.77
N ILE A 378 15.34 -10.86 -5.87
CA ILE A 378 14.61 -12.10 -6.20
C ILE A 378 13.17 -11.77 -6.59
N SER A 379 12.52 -10.88 -5.83
CA SER A 379 11.18 -10.39 -6.14
C SER A 379 11.11 -9.69 -7.48
N LEU A 380 12.02 -8.73 -7.70
CA LEU A 380 12.08 -7.96 -8.94
C LEU A 380 12.43 -8.86 -10.14
N ALA A 381 13.33 -9.84 -9.99
CA ALA A 381 13.64 -10.81 -11.03
C ALA A 381 12.42 -11.68 -11.39
N PHE A 382 11.63 -12.09 -10.40
CA PHE A 382 10.38 -12.80 -10.66
C PHE A 382 9.38 -11.92 -11.42
N ILE A 383 9.19 -10.66 -11.00
CA ILE A 383 8.32 -9.71 -11.71
C ILE A 383 8.81 -9.47 -13.14
N PHE A 384 10.13 -9.27 -13.32
CA PHE A 384 10.74 -9.11 -14.65
C PHE A 384 10.43 -10.29 -15.57
N SER A 385 10.45 -11.50 -15.03
CA SER A 385 10.14 -12.73 -15.79
C SER A 385 8.72 -12.74 -16.39
N MET A 386 7.79 -11.96 -15.83
CA MET A 386 6.41 -11.84 -16.37
C MET A 386 6.37 -11.36 -17.81
N GLY A 387 7.33 -10.51 -18.21
CA GLY A 387 7.43 -10.08 -19.60
C GLY A 387 7.52 -11.21 -20.61
N PHE A 388 7.98 -12.39 -20.18
CA PHE A 388 8.19 -13.57 -21.04
C PHE A 388 7.06 -14.59 -20.96
N TRP A 389 6.46 -14.82 -19.78
CA TRP A 389 5.46 -15.86 -19.59
C TRP A 389 4.02 -15.38 -19.52
N ALA A 390 3.79 -14.09 -19.24
CA ALA A 390 2.43 -13.56 -19.18
C ALA A 390 1.77 -13.58 -20.57
N LYS A 391 0.64 -14.29 -20.69
CA LYS A 391 -0.11 -14.46 -21.94
C LYS A 391 -1.56 -14.04 -21.73
N PRO A 392 -1.86 -12.72 -21.72
CA PRO A 392 -3.22 -12.25 -21.60
C PRO A 392 -4.04 -12.64 -22.85
N ILE A 393 -5.31 -13.00 -22.65
CA ILE A 393 -6.27 -13.29 -23.72
C ILE A 393 -6.60 -11.99 -24.47
N VAL A 394 -6.65 -10.86 -23.73
CA VAL A 394 -6.92 -9.53 -24.28
C VAL A 394 -5.69 -8.66 -24.04
N ASN A 395 -5.09 -8.16 -25.11
CA ASN A 395 -3.96 -7.21 -25.03
C ASN A 395 -4.48 -5.77 -24.87
N ASN A 396 -3.65 -4.90 -24.26
CA ASN A 396 -3.96 -3.47 -24.17
C ASN A 396 -4.13 -2.84 -25.56
N LYS A 397 -5.14 -1.98 -25.71
CA LYS A 397 -5.32 -1.18 -26.93
C LYS A 397 -4.20 -0.16 -27.02
N ARG A 398 -3.47 -0.17 -28.14
CA ARG A 398 -2.38 0.77 -28.43
C ARG A 398 -2.81 1.73 -29.51
N VAL A 399 -2.47 3.01 -29.35
CA VAL A 399 -2.61 4.01 -30.40
C VAL A 399 -1.45 3.82 -31.37
N LYS A 400 -1.73 3.52 -32.64
CA LYS A 400 -0.69 3.47 -33.69
C LYS A 400 -0.22 4.90 -33.96
N LEU A 401 1.04 5.20 -33.62
CA LEU A 401 1.66 6.52 -33.83
C LEU A 401 1.84 6.89 -35.31
N PHE A 402 1.83 5.89 -36.21
CA PHE A 402 1.91 6.08 -37.67
C PHE A 402 0.97 5.04 -38.31
N GLN A 403 -0.16 5.49 -38.84
CA GLN A 403 -0.76 4.90 -40.04
C GLN A 403 -0.17 5.65 -41.19
N ALA A 404 0.93 5.13 -41.77
CA ALA A 404 1.40 5.54 -43.08
C ALA A 404 0.60 4.76 -44.14
#